data_2191b12be58bb8abe9bbb3585f409a99
#
_entry.id   2191b12be58bb8abe9bbb3585f409a99
#
_cell.length_a   1.000
_cell.length_b   1.000
_cell.length_c   1.000
_cell.angle_alpha   90.00
_cell.angle_beta   90.00
_cell.angle_gamma   90.00
#
_symmetry.space_group_name_H-M   'P 1'
#
loop_
_entity.id
_entity.type
_entity.pdbx_description
1 polymer ?
#
loop_
_entity_poly.entity_id
_entity_poly.type
_entity_poly.pdbx_seq_one_letter_code
_entity_poly.pdbx_strand_id
1 'polypeptide(L)'
;MKSRLKVSRRKLAEMAIFSALVAAATMVFSVYVPATRGYFNVGEIMVYTSALLMGPVVGAFAGGVGSMIADIALGYTHYAPATLIIKGVEGFIVGYLSRRMIRYPETAWRVFSSAAAVAVALLVWTVGANYYTGEVELSLGLPTLNSVQVTFLIPLTFWIIVAALSLLFILLICYVTDPYIGWTVGAVLAGGVVMVLGYFLYETYLFGLGAALVEVPVNVGQVTVGLIVSVPLVRTVLKIIPKHLL
;
A
#
# COMPACT_ATOMS: atom_id res chain seq x y z
N MET A 1 -24.86 22.44 -21.54
CA MET A 1 -23.96 21.77 -22.50
C MET A 1 -23.17 20.70 -21.75
N LYS A 2 -23.58 19.41 -21.86
CA LYS A 2 -22.92 18.28 -21.14
C LYS A 2 -21.67 17.87 -21.92
N SER A 3 -20.48 18.26 -21.48
CA SER A 3 -19.25 17.66 -22.00
C SER A 3 -19.22 16.20 -21.53
N ARG A 4 -19.51 15.27 -22.42
CA ARG A 4 -19.25 13.85 -22.17
C ARG A 4 -17.75 13.69 -22.01
N LEU A 5 -17.30 13.37 -20.80
CA LEU A 5 -15.94 12.94 -20.51
C LEU A 5 -15.65 11.68 -21.36
N LYS A 6 -15.18 11.86 -22.61
CA LYS A 6 -14.73 10.75 -23.45
C LYS A 6 -13.40 10.25 -22.88
N VAL A 7 -13.44 9.19 -22.08
CA VAL A 7 -12.23 8.47 -21.70
C VAL A 7 -11.58 7.94 -22.98
N SER A 8 -10.32 8.29 -23.23
CA SER A 8 -9.61 7.86 -24.43
C SER A 8 -9.38 6.33 -24.40
N ARG A 9 -9.32 5.69 -25.58
CA ARG A 9 -9.03 4.24 -25.70
C ARG A 9 -7.71 3.88 -25.00
N ARG A 10 -6.71 4.74 -25.11
CA ARG A 10 -5.41 4.59 -24.40
C ARG A 10 -5.64 4.51 -22.88
N LYS A 11 -6.42 5.43 -22.32
CA LYS A 11 -6.68 5.48 -20.88
C LYS A 11 -7.45 4.26 -20.35
N LEU A 12 -8.37 3.72 -21.17
CA LEU A 12 -9.06 2.46 -20.86
C LEU A 12 -8.08 1.28 -20.82
N ALA A 13 -7.15 1.21 -21.78
CA ALA A 13 -6.12 0.18 -21.81
C ALA A 13 -5.17 0.30 -20.60
N GLU A 14 -4.75 1.52 -20.24
CA GLU A 14 -3.94 1.78 -19.04
C GLU A 14 -4.67 1.29 -17.77
N MET A 15 -5.95 1.62 -17.61
CA MET A 15 -6.78 1.14 -16.48
C MET A 15 -6.83 -0.38 -16.43
N ALA A 16 -7.09 -1.04 -17.55
CA ALA A 16 -7.19 -2.50 -17.60
C ALA A 16 -5.87 -3.20 -17.27
N ILE A 17 -4.76 -2.74 -17.86
CA ILE A 17 -3.43 -3.32 -17.66
C ILE A 17 -3.00 -3.14 -16.19
N PHE A 18 -3.13 -1.93 -15.64
CA PHE A 18 -2.72 -1.68 -14.25
C PHE A 18 -3.64 -2.36 -13.25
N SER A 19 -4.96 -2.52 -13.53
CA SER A 19 -5.83 -3.34 -12.68
C SER A 19 -5.40 -4.80 -12.66
N ALA A 20 -5.03 -5.36 -13.81
CA ALA A 20 -4.52 -6.73 -13.88
C ALA A 20 -3.21 -6.90 -13.12
N LEU A 21 -2.29 -5.91 -13.20
CA LEU A 21 -1.03 -5.92 -12.45
C LEU A 21 -1.27 -5.80 -10.93
N VAL A 22 -2.19 -4.94 -10.50
CA VAL A 22 -2.57 -4.85 -9.07
C VAL A 22 -3.17 -6.16 -8.60
N ALA A 23 -4.12 -6.74 -9.34
CA ALA A 23 -4.72 -8.02 -8.98
C ALA A 23 -3.66 -9.14 -8.88
N ALA A 24 -2.77 -9.25 -9.86
CA ALA A 24 -1.70 -10.24 -9.87
C ALA A 24 -0.75 -10.06 -8.68
N ALA A 25 -0.30 -8.82 -8.39
CA ALA A 25 0.58 -8.54 -7.27
C ALA A 25 -0.09 -8.84 -5.92
N THR A 26 -1.38 -8.55 -5.78
CA THR A 26 -2.15 -8.87 -4.58
C THR A 26 -2.27 -10.37 -4.37
N MET A 27 -2.49 -11.15 -5.43
CA MET A 27 -2.70 -12.61 -5.35
C MET A 27 -1.40 -13.42 -5.21
N VAL A 28 -0.26 -12.89 -5.68
CA VAL A 28 1.00 -13.65 -5.72
C VAL A 28 1.55 -13.98 -4.34
N PHE A 29 1.26 -13.13 -3.35
CA PHE A 29 1.70 -13.31 -1.97
C PHE A 29 0.62 -12.82 -1.01
N SER A 30 0.14 -13.70 -0.15
CA SER A 30 -0.86 -13.38 0.86
C SER A 30 -0.57 -14.11 2.17
N VAL A 31 -0.70 -13.38 3.29
CA VAL A 31 -0.58 -13.91 4.65
C VAL A 31 -1.92 -13.68 5.35
N TYR A 32 -2.58 -14.75 5.75
CA TYR A 32 -3.87 -14.69 6.41
C TYR A 32 -3.79 -14.04 7.79
N VAL A 33 -4.77 -13.19 8.14
CA VAL A 33 -4.91 -12.54 9.44
C VAL A 33 -6.19 -13.05 10.13
N PRO A 34 -6.08 -13.96 11.11
CA PRO A 34 -7.24 -14.63 11.70
C PRO A 34 -8.23 -13.67 12.38
N ALA A 35 -7.75 -12.59 13.00
CA ALA A 35 -8.57 -11.65 13.78
C ALA A 35 -9.64 -10.96 12.94
N THR A 36 -9.33 -10.61 11.70
CA THR A 36 -10.19 -9.86 10.77
C THR A 36 -10.66 -10.72 9.61
N ARG A 37 -10.16 -11.96 9.52
CA ARG A 37 -10.31 -12.81 8.33
C ARG A 37 -9.87 -12.10 7.05
N GLY A 38 -8.91 -11.18 7.19
CA GLY A 38 -8.25 -10.46 6.14
C GLY A 38 -6.91 -11.09 5.77
N TYR A 39 -6.07 -10.34 5.07
CA TYR A 39 -4.74 -10.82 4.69
C TYR A 39 -3.77 -9.69 4.38
N PHE A 40 -2.50 -9.90 4.74
CA PHE A 40 -1.40 -9.08 4.24
C PHE A 40 -1.10 -9.46 2.78
N ASN A 41 -0.77 -8.47 1.95
CA ASN A 41 -0.38 -8.70 0.55
C ASN A 41 0.62 -7.63 0.07
N VAL A 42 1.18 -7.82 -1.12
CA VAL A 42 2.14 -6.89 -1.73
C VAL A 42 1.54 -6.06 -2.88
N GLY A 43 0.24 -6.04 -3.02
CA GLY A 43 -0.50 -5.32 -4.06
C GLY A 43 -0.24 -3.81 -4.06
N GLU A 44 0.06 -3.22 -2.88
CA GLU A 44 0.39 -1.79 -2.74
C GLU A 44 1.51 -1.33 -3.66
N ILE A 45 2.47 -2.22 -3.96
CA ILE A 45 3.54 -1.93 -4.92
C ILE A 45 2.95 -1.47 -6.25
N MET A 46 1.92 -2.16 -6.75
CA MET A 46 1.31 -1.86 -8.04
C MET A 46 0.24 -0.78 -7.95
N VAL A 47 -0.47 -0.65 -6.82
CA VAL A 47 -1.38 0.49 -6.57
C VAL A 47 -0.60 1.80 -6.65
N TYR A 48 0.50 1.93 -5.90
CA TYR A 48 1.32 3.13 -5.92
C TYR A 48 2.04 3.33 -7.25
N THR A 49 2.57 2.27 -7.84
CA THR A 49 3.20 2.36 -9.16
C THR A 49 2.24 2.89 -10.21
N SER A 50 1.00 2.38 -10.27
CA SER A 50 -0.04 2.84 -11.20
C SER A 50 -0.42 4.31 -10.95
N ALA A 51 -0.58 4.70 -9.70
CA ALA A 51 -0.94 6.05 -9.31
C ALA A 51 0.17 7.07 -9.63
N LEU A 52 1.41 6.74 -9.33
CA LEU A 52 2.58 7.59 -9.56
C LEU A 52 2.90 7.75 -11.07
N LEU A 53 2.79 6.69 -11.86
CA LEU A 53 3.06 6.72 -13.30
C LEU A 53 1.90 7.34 -14.09
N MET A 54 0.67 6.88 -13.86
CA MET A 54 -0.48 7.19 -14.70
C MET A 54 -1.40 8.27 -14.11
N GLY A 55 -1.22 8.61 -12.83
CA GLY A 55 -1.96 9.66 -12.13
C GLY A 55 -3.29 9.20 -11.52
N PRO A 56 -4.12 10.17 -11.02
CA PRO A 56 -5.19 9.87 -10.08
C PRO A 56 -6.30 8.96 -10.63
N VAL A 57 -6.69 9.13 -11.88
CA VAL A 57 -7.83 8.37 -12.44
C VAL A 57 -7.46 6.92 -12.67
N VAL A 58 -6.26 6.66 -13.23
CA VAL A 58 -5.78 5.29 -13.45
C VAL A 58 -5.41 4.65 -12.13
N GLY A 59 -4.75 5.38 -11.23
CA GLY A 59 -4.43 4.90 -9.88
C GLY A 59 -5.67 4.50 -9.09
N ALA A 60 -6.74 5.32 -9.13
CA ALA A 60 -8.00 5.00 -8.49
C ALA A 60 -8.64 3.74 -9.06
N PHE A 61 -8.71 3.65 -10.39
CA PHE A 61 -9.35 2.51 -11.04
C PHE A 61 -8.53 1.23 -10.84
N ALA A 62 -7.23 1.30 -11.05
CA ALA A 62 -6.33 0.15 -10.90
C ALA A 62 -6.29 -0.35 -9.46
N GLY A 63 -6.14 0.55 -8.49
CA GLY A 63 -6.15 0.22 -7.07
C GLY A 63 -7.48 -0.39 -6.64
N GLY A 64 -8.59 0.29 -6.91
CA GLY A 64 -9.91 -0.16 -6.51
C GLY A 64 -10.33 -1.46 -7.21
N VAL A 65 -10.37 -1.47 -8.53
CA VAL A 65 -10.86 -2.63 -9.31
C VAL A 65 -9.88 -3.81 -9.24
N GLY A 66 -8.57 -3.54 -9.32
CA GLY A 66 -7.57 -4.60 -9.28
C GLY A 66 -7.57 -5.34 -7.93
N SER A 67 -7.58 -4.60 -6.81
CA SER A 67 -7.64 -5.21 -5.48
C SER A 67 -8.97 -5.90 -5.21
N MET A 68 -10.09 -5.31 -5.64
CA MET A 68 -11.41 -5.95 -5.55
C MET A 68 -11.46 -7.30 -6.28
N ILE A 69 -10.89 -7.37 -7.48
CA ILE A 69 -10.82 -8.63 -8.26
C ILE A 69 -9.99 -9.66 -7.49
N ALA A 70 -8.87 -9.25 -6.89
CA ALA A 70 -8.04 -10.14 -6.07
C ALA A 70 -8.81 -10.67 -4.86
N ASP A 71 -9.55 -9.82 -4.13
CA ASP A 71 -10.36 -10.23 -2.99
C ASP A 71 -11.40 -11.29 -3.39
N ILE A 72 -12.09 -11.09 -4.52
CA ILE A 72 -13.07 -12.05 -5.03
C ILE A 72 -12.39 -13.37 -5.40
N ALA A 73 -11.25 -13.30 -6.10
CA ALA A 73 -10.51 -14.49 -6.55
C ALA A 73 -9.91 -15.31 -5.39
N LEU A 74 -9.48 -14.62 -4.32
CA LEU A 74 -8.93 -15.24 -3.11
C LEU A 74 -10.01 -15.69 -2.10
N GLY A 75 -11.29 -15.39 -2.36
CA GLY A 75 -12.40 -15.77 -1.48
C GLY A 75 -12.75 -14.75 -0.39
N TYR A 76 -12.11 -13.58 -0.36
CA TYR A 76 -12.39 -12.48 0.58
C TYR A 76 -13.51 -11.57 0.09
N THR A 77 -14.61 -12.15 -0.39
CA THR A 77 -15.72 -11.44 -1.04
C THR A 77 -16.37 -10.39 -0.15
N HIS A 78 -16.33 -10.56 1.17
CA HIS A 78 -16.84 -9.60 2.14
C HIS A 78 -15.99 -8.31 2.20
N TYR A 79 -14.69 -8.36 1.83
CA TYR A 79 -13.85 -7.17 1.71
C TYR A 79 -14.02 -6.45 0.37
N ALA A 80 -14.32 -7.17 -0.70
CA ALA A 80 -14.30 -6.65 -2.07
C ALA A 80 -15.03 -5.29 -2.28
N PRO A 81 -16.23 -5.03 -1.73
CA PRO A 81 -16.89 -3.73 -1.90
C PRO A 81 -16.15 -2.59 -1.19
N ALA A 82 -15.65 -2.83 0.02
CA ALA A 82 -14.89 -1.83 0.77
C ALA A 82 -13.54 -1.58 0.11
N THR A 83 -12.85 -2.64 -0.31
CA THR A 83 -11.58 -2.58 -1.03
C THR A 83 -11.69 -1.73 -2.29
N LEU A 84 -12.76 -1.90 -3.10
CA LEU A 84 -13.00 -1.07 -4.27
C LEU A 84 -12.96 0.43 -3.94
N ILE A 85 -13.59 0.83 -2.85
CA ILE A 85 -13.68 2.23 -2.44
C ILE A 85 -12.36 2.67 -1.80
N ILE A 86 -11.87 1.95 -0.81
CA ILE A 86 -10.69 2.32 -0.02
C ILE A 86 -9.45 2.41 -0.90
N LYS A 87 -9.15 1.36 -1.69
CA LYS A 87 -8.01 1.31 -2.61
C LYS A 87 -8.17 2.26 -3.79
N GLY A 88 -9.42 2.52 -4.20
CA GLY A 88 -9.73 3.53 -5.20
C GLY A 88 -9.40 4.95 -4.73
N VAL A 89 -9.82 5.29 -3.50
CA VAL A 89 -9.51 6.61 -2.88
C VAL A 89 -8.02 6.74 -2.62
N GLU A 90 -7.38 5.71 -2.09
CA GLU A 90 -5.93 5.65 -1.88
C GLU A 90 -5.16 5.94 -3.18
N GLY A 91 -5.40 5.18 -4.24
CA GLY A 91 -4.74 5.37 -5.53
C GLY A 91 -5.04 6.74 -6.16
N PHE A 92 -6.26 7.28 -5.97
CA PHE A 92 -6.59 8.63 -6.38
C PHE A 92 -5.74 9.68 -5.67
N ILE A 93 -5.65 9.60 -4.34
CA ILE A 93 -4.91 10.57 -3.50
C ILE A 93 -3.43 10.53 -3.86
N VAL A 94 -2.82 9.36 -3.94
CA VAL A 94 -1.40 9.21 -4.33
C VAL A 94 -1.16 9.83 -5.70
N GLY A 95 -1.97 9.49 -6.70
CA GLY A 95 -1.82 10.01 -8.05
C GLY A 95 -2.13 11.51 -8.18
N TYR A 96 -3.02 12.04 -7.35
CA TYR A 96 -3.36 13.46 -7.33
C TYR A 96 -2.27 14.30 -6.66
N LEU A 97 -1.83 13.90 -5.48
CA LEU A 97 -0.81 14.61 -4.72
C LEU A 97 0.55 14.56 -5.41
N SER A 98 0.95 13.41 -5.95
CA SER A 98 2.24 13.25 -6.63
C SER A 98 2.41 14.19 -7.83
N ARG A 99 1.31 14.62 -8.46
CA ARG A 99 1.32 15.57 -9.59
C ARG A 99 1.27 17.04 -9.16
N ARG A 100 1.00 17.33 -7.87
CA ARG A 100 0.99 18.67 -7.30
C ARG A 100 2.27 18.90 -6.51
N MET A 101 3.31 19.41 -7.17
CA MET A 101 4.53 19.80 -6.48
C MET A 101 4.28 20.97 -5.53
N ILE A 102 4.24 20.71 -4.23
CA ILE A 102 4.36 21.74 -3.21
C ILE A 102 5.83 21.76 -2.78
N ARG A 103 6.52 22.89 -3.01
CA ARG A 103 7.90 23.07 -2.55
C ARG A 103 7.86 23.36 -1.05
N TYR A 104 8.12 22.37 -0.23
CA TYR A 104 8.40 22.60 1.19
C TYR A 104 9.87 23.01 1.39
N PRO A 105 10.17 23.86 2.40
CA PRO A 105 11.55 24.06 2.84
C PRO A 105 12.16 22.71 3.22
N GLU A 106 13.41 22.50 2.84
CA GLU A 106 14.12 21.23 3.10
C GLU A 106 14.10 20.84 4.59
N THR A 107 14.22 21.83 5.46
CA THR A 107 14.13 21.65 6.92
C THR A 107 12.78 21.12 7.39
N ALA A 108 11.68 21.70 6.88
CA ALA A 108 10.33 21.24 7.24
C ALA A 108 10.09 19.81 6.76
N TRP A 109 10.58 19.48 5.57
CA TRP A 109 10.53 18.13 5.03
C TRP A 109 11.29 17.12 5.91
N ARG A 110 12.54 17.44 6.29
CA ARG A 110 13.37 16.59 7.15
C ARG A 110 12.72 16.35 8.52
N VAL A 111 12.19 17.40 9.15
CA VAL A 111 11.51 17.28 10.46
C VAL A 111 10.26 16.41 10.35
N PHE A 112 9.39 16.67 9.37
CA PHE A 112 8.16 15.89 9.18
C PHE A 112 8.45 14.41 8.90
N SER A 113 9.40 14.15 8.00
CA SER A 113 9.75 12.78 7.62
C SER A 113 10.42 12.01 8.76
N SER A 114 11.27 12.69 9.56
CA SER A 114 11.88 12.06 10.74
C SER A 114 10.84 11.73 11.80
N ALA A 115 9.88 12.61 12.04
CA ALA A 115 8.77 12.34 12.96
C ALA A 115 7.90 11.16 12.46
N ALA A 116 7.58 11.12 11.17
CA ALA A 116 6.85 10.02 10.55
C ALA A 116 7.64 8.70 10.64
N ALA A 117 8.95 8.72 10.41
CA ALA A 117 9.81 7.54 10.53
C ALA A 117 9.80 6.95 11.95
N VAL A 118 9.89 7.80 12.96
CA VAL A 118 9.81 7.40 14.37
C VAL A 118 8.43 6.83 14.70
N ALA A 119 7.36 7.50 14.24
CA ALA A 119 5.99 7.02 14.46
C ALA A 119 5.75 5.63 13.84
N VAL A 120 6.20 5.42 12.59
CA VAL A 120 6.11 4.11 11.91
C VAL A 120 6.91 3.05 12.66
N ALA A 121 8.15 3.34 13.05
CA ALA A 121 8.98 2.39 13.78
C ALA A 121 8.38 1.99 15.13
N LEU A 122 7.86 2.96 15.89
CA LEU A 122 7.18 2.69 17.17
C LEU A 122 5.92 1.86 16.96
N LEU A 123 5.13 2.14 15.92
CA LEU A 123 3.92 1.41 15.60
C LEU A 123 4.25 -0.04 15.20
N VAL A 124 5.23 -0.25 14.32
CA VAL A 124 5.70 -1.59 13.93
C VAL A 124 6.20 -2.38 15.13
N TRP A 125 7.01 -1.73 16.00
CA TRP A 125 7.54 -2.39 17.19
C TRP A 125 6.43 -2.74 18.17
N THR A 126 5.62 -1.76 18.59
CA THR A 126 4.61 -1.96 19.65
C THR A 126 3.56 -2.98 19.23
N VAL A 127 3.09 -2.92 18.00
CA VAL A 127 2.04 -3.83 17.55
C VAL A 127 2.61 -5.18 17.15
N GLY A 128 3.74 -5.22 16.46
CA GLY A 128 4.43 -6.47 16.15
C GLY A 128 4.78 -7.26 17.42
N ALA A 129 5.34 -6.57 18.42
CA ALA A 129 5.71 -7.19 19.69
C ALA A 129 4.52 -7.73 20.49
N ASN A 130 3.38 -7.01 20.52
CA ASN A 130 2.24 -7.39 21.34
C ASN A 130 1.28 -8.39 20.68
N TYR A 131 1.19 -8.38 19.34
CA TYR A 131 0.15 -9.13 18.63
C TYR A 131 0.68 -10.20 17.66
N TYR A 132 1.95 -10.09 17.23
CA TYR A 132 2.53 -10.97 16.21
C TYR A 132 3.83 -11.66 16.66
N THR A 133 4.01 -11.84 17.96
CA THR A 133 5.11 -12.63 18.54
C THR A 133 4.57 -14.02 18.87
N GLY A 134 5.28 -15.07 18.43
CA GLY A 134 4.88 -16.47 18.63
C GLY A 134 4.62 -17.19 17.30
N GLU A 135 3.70 -18.14 17.31
CA GLU A 135 3.36 -18.94 16.11
C GLU A 135 2.47 -18.13 15.16
N VAL A 136 2.93 -17.99 13.92
CA VAL A 136 2.20 -17.32 12.83
C VAL A 136 2.03 -18.30 11.67
N GLU A 137 0.80 -18.45 11.20
CA GLU A 137 0.47 -19.30 10.06
C GLU A 137 0.57 -18.48 8.75
N LEU A 138 1.47 -18.92 7.88
CA LEU A 138 1.62 -18.40 6.53
C LEU A 138 0.91 -19.33 5.54
N SER A 139 -0.03 -18.77 4.80
CA SER A 139 -0.67 -19.48 3.68
C SER A 139 -0.03 -19.06 2.37
N LEU A 140 0.68 -19.98 1.73
CA LEU A 140 1.26 -19.77 0.40
C LEU A 140 0.37 -20.43 -0.66
N GLY A 141 -0.10 -19.65 -1.62
CA GLY A 141 -0.95 -20.11 -2.73
C GLY A 141 -2.40 -19.64 -2.62
N LEU A 142 -3.19 -19.97 -3.64
CA LEU A 142 -4.61 -19.65 -3.66
C LEU A 142 -5.36 -20.57 -2.68
N PRO A 143 -6.18 -20.05 -1.77
CA PRO A 143 -6.93 -20.84 -0.80
C PRO A 143 -7.82 -21.92 -1.44
N THR A 144 -8.21 -21.72 -2.70
CA THR A 144 -9.03 -22.63 -3.50
C THR A 144 -8.23 -23.72 -4.24
N LEU A 145 -6.90 -23.62 -4.30
CA LEU A 145 -6.01 -24.50 -5.05
C LEU A 145 -4.82 -24.94 -4.18
N ASN A 146 -5.05 -25.82 -3.19
CA ASN A 146 -4.00 -26.40 -2.34
C ASN A 146 -3.02 -25.38 -1.75
N SER A 147 -3.47 -24.57 -0.81
CA SER A 147 -2.59 -23.69 -0.02
C SER A 147 -1.68 -24.53 0.88
N VAL A 148 -0.37 -24.31 0.79
CA VAL A 148 0.60 -24.87 1.75
C VAL A 148 0.58 -23.95 2.98
N GLN A 149 0.15 -24.47 4.11
CA GLN A 149 0.25 -23.77 5.39
C GLN A 149 1.62 -24.08 6.01
N VAL A 150 2.37 -23.03 6.31
CA VAL A 150 3.65 -23.12 6.98
C VAL A 150 3.59 -22.28 8.26
N THR A 151 3.82 -22.91 9.40
CA THR A 151 3.85 -22.23 10.69
C THR A 151 5.26 -21.76 10.98
N PHE A 152 5.42 -20.48 11.31
CA PHE A 152 6.68 -19.88 11.73
C PHE A 152 6.59 -19.37 13.16
N LEU A 153 7.69 -19.54 13.90
CA LEU A 153 7.85 -18.88 15.18
C LEU A 153 8.53 -17.52 14.97
N ILE A 154 7.81 -16.44 15.23
CA ILE A 154 8.34 -15.07 15.13
C ILE A 154 8.79 -14.61 16.51
N PRO A 155 10.11 -14.46 16.77
CA PRO A 155 10.62 -13.98 18.03
C PRO A 155 10.45 -12.45 18.16
N LEU A 156 10.41 -11.96 19.40
CA LEU A 156 10.34 -10.51 19.69
C LEU A 156 11.45 -9.71 18.99
N THR A 157 12.65 -10.29 18.90
CA THR A 157 13.80 -9.67 18.23
C THR A 157 13.56 -9.35 16.76
N PHE A 158 12.73 -10.13 16.08
CA PHE A 158 12.33 -9.88 14.70
C PHE A 158 11.66 -8.50 14.56
N TRP A 159 10.71 -8.17 15.44
CA TRP A 159 9.99 -6.90 15.40
C TRP A 159 10.88 -5.70 15.74
N ILE A 160 11.85 -5.87 16.65
CA ILE A 160 12.86 -4.84 16.94
C ILE A 160 13.70 -4.56 15.70
N ILE A 161 14.15 -5.61 15.00
CA ILE A 161 14.95 -5.48 13.77
C ILE A 161 14.13 -4.81 12.67
N VAL A 162 12.88 -5.23 12.44
CA VAL A 162 12.01 -4.66 11.40
C VAL A 162 11.71 -3.19 11.69
N ALA A 163 11.44 -2.83 12.94
CA ALA A 163 11.23 -1.43 13.33
C ALA A 163 12.50 -0.58 13.12
N ALA A 164 13.65 -1.08 13.50
CA ALA A 164 14.93 -0.39 13.30
C ALA A 164 15.28 -0.22 11.81
N LEU A 165 15.06 -1.26 11.01
CA LEU A 165 15.25 -1.20 9.56
C LEU A 165 14.28 -0.24 8.89
N SER A 166 13.01 -0.21 9.31
CA SER A 166 12.01 0.73 8.80
C SER A 166 12.41 2.18 9.13
N LEU A 167 12.84 2.45 10.36
CA LEU A 167 13.34 3.76 10.79
C LEU A 167 14.52 4.20 9.94
N LEU A 168 15.57 3.37 9.87
CA LEU A 168 16.79 3.64 9.10
C LEU A 168 16.48 3.88 7.62
N PHE A 169 15.62 3.08 7.05
CA PHE A 169 15.27 3.16 5.64
C PHE A 169 14.52 4.46 5.31
N ILE A 170 13.52 4.83 6.13
CA ILE A 170 12.78 6.09 5.94
C ILE A 170 13.72 7.29 6.12
N LEU A 171 14.56 7.28 7.16
CA LEU A 171 15.55 8.33 7.39
C LEU A 171 16.55 8.42 6.22
N LEU A 172 17.07 7.29 5.74
CA LEU A 172 17.99 7.26 4.61
C LEU A 172 17.36 7.89 3.37
N ILE A 173 16.12 7.50 3.04
CA ILE A 173 15.38 8.13 1.93
C ILE A 173 15.27 9.63 2.15
N CYS A 174 14.88 10.08 3.33
CA CYS A 174 14.65 11.50 3.63
C CYS A 174 15.91 12.36 3.54
N TYR A 175 17.08 11.80 3.92
CA TYR A 175 18.35 12.56 3.97
C TYR A 175 19.19 12.42 2.70
N VAL A 176 19.05 11.31 1.98
CA VAL A 176 19.84 11.03 0.75
C VAL A 176 19.11 11.48 -0.51
N THR A 177 17.77 11.65 -0.41
CA THR A 177 16.97 11.95 -1.59
C THR A 177 16.62 13.44 -1.70
N ASP A 178 16.57 13.92 -2.94
CA ASP A 178 16.12 15.24 -3.34
C ASP A 178 14.72 15.54 -2.76
N PRO A 179 14.38 16.80 -2.34
CA PRO A 179 13.05 17.20 -1.88
C PRO A 179 11.88 16.81 -2.79
N TYR A 180 12.15 16.63 -4.08
CA TYR A 180 11.19 16.10 -5.05
C TYR A 180 10.72 14.68 -4.72
N ILE A 181 11.63 13.83 -4.23
CA ILE A 181 11.30 12.46 -3.81
C ILE A 181 10.50 12.49 -2.52
N GLY A 182 10.85 13.41 -1.64
CA GLY A 182 10.15 13.61 -0.41
C GLY A 182 8.67 13.87 -0.63
N TRP A 183 8.30 14.67 -1.63
CA TRP A 183 6.90 14.89 -1.98
C TRP A 183 6.21 13.62 -2.49
N THR A 184 6.89 12.82 -3.32
CA THR A 184 6.38 11.53 -3.78
C THR A 184 6.12 10.57 -2.62
N VAL A 185 7.07 10.49 -1.68
CA VAL A 185 6.91 9.72 -0.44
C VAL A 185 5.74 10.25 0.39
N GLY A 186 5.62 11.58 0.55
CA GLY A 186 4.50 12.20 1.24
C GLY A 186 3.14 11.89 0.61
N ALA A 187 3.07 11.88 -0.73
CA ALA A 187 1.86 11.50 -1.45
C ALA A 187 1.46 10.04 -1.19
N VAL A 188 2.43 9.12 -1.20
CA VAL A 188 2.20 7.70 -0.90
C VAL A 188 1.75 7.52 0.56
N LEU A 189 2.43 8.18 1.51
CA LEU A 189 2.05 8.10 2.92
C LEU A 189 0.63 8.66 3.16
N ALA A 190 0.26 9.75 2.50
CA ALA A 190 -1.09 10.32 2.61
C ALA A 190 -2.16 9.33 2.11
N GLY A 191 -1.92 8.66 0.96
CA GLY A 191 -2.80 7.60 0.47
C GLY A 191 -2.84 6.41 1.42
N GLY A 192 -1.67 5.97 1.91
CA GLY A 192 -1.55 4.86 2.86
C GLY A 192 -2.30 5.11 4.17
N VAL A 193 -2.25 6.33 4.74
CA VAL A 193 -3.05 6.69 5.91
C VAL A 193 -4.54 6.54 5.65
N VAL A 194 -5.01 6.96 4.48
CA VAL A 194 -6.43 6.80 4.11
C VAL A 194 -6.80 5.33 3.99
N MET A 195 -5.93 4.50 3.44
CA MET A 195 -6.12 3.05 3.36
C MET A 195 -6.21 2.41 4.75
N VAL A 196 -5.23 2.68 5.62
CA VAL A 196 -5.19 2.15 6.99
C VAL A 196 -6.45 2.57 7.77
N LEU A 197 -6.83 3.84 7.71
CA LEU A 197 -8.04 4.34 8.37
C LEU A 197 -9.33 3.75 7.76
N GLY A 198 -9.38 3.61 6.45
CA GLY A 198 -10.52 3.04 5.74
C GLY A 198 -10.80 1.59 6.16
N TYR A 199 -9.77 0.75 6.18
CA TYR A 199 -9.89 -0.63 6.65
C TYR A 199 -10.16 -0.69 8.15
N PHE A 200 -9.49 0.10 8.96
CA PHE A 200 -9.75 0.17 10.39
C PHE A 200 -11.24 0.46 10.72
N LEU A 201 -11.84 1.42 10.03
CA LEU A 201 -13.27 1.74 10.19
C LEU A 201 -14.17 0.59 9.71
N TYR A 202 -13.86 0.01 8.56
CA TYR A 202 -14.62 -1.10 8.00
C TYR A 202 -14.56 -2.36 8.88
N GLU A 203 -13.39 -2.71 9.36
CA GLU A 203 -13.14 -3.86 10.23
C GLU A 203 -13.72 -3.66 11.63
N THR A 204 -13.68 -2.42 12.15
CA THR A 204 -14.36 -2.08 13.40
C THR A 204 -15.86 -2.35 13.30
N TYR A 205 -16.45 -2.03 12.16
CA TYR A 205 -17.88 -2.29 11.91
C TYR A 205 -18.19 -3.79 11.80
N LEU A 206 -17.34 -4.56 11.11
CA LEU A 206 -17.60 -5.99 10.88
C LEU A 206 -17.21 -6.90 12.06
N PHE A 207 -16.05 -6.64 12.68
CA PHE A 207 -15.39 -7.56 13.61
C PHE A 207 -15.17 -6.95 15.00
N GLY A 208 -15.44 -5.65 15.15
CA GLY A 208 -15.22 -4.92 16.39
C GLY A 208 -13.82 -4.31 16.50
N LEU A 209 -13.69 -3.38 17.45
CA LEU A 209 -12.49 -2.54 17.63
C LEU A 209 -11.22 -3.37 17.89
N GLY A 210 -11.33 -4.45 18.67
CA GLY A 210 -10.17 -5.29 19.03
C GLY A 210 -9.53 -5.95 17.80
N ALA A 211 -10.36 -6.53 16.91
CA ALA A 211 -9.88 -7.14 15.68
C ALA A 211 -9.28 -6.09 14.71
N ALA A 212 -9.96 -4.95 14.55
CA ALA A 212 -9.48 -3.87 13.70
C ALA A 212 -8.13 -3.31 14.15
N LEU A 213 -7.88 -3.19 15.45
CA LEU A 213 -6.58 -2.76 15.98
C LEU A 213 -5.45 -3.73 15.64
N VAL A 214 -5.73 -5.02 15.58
CA VAL A 214 -4.74 -6.05 15.19
C VAL A 214 -4.35 -5.90 13.72
N GLU A 215 -5.27 -5.48 12.85
CA GLU A 215 -5.01 -5.31 11.40
C GLU A 215 -4.23 -4.02 11.06
N VAL A 216 -4.30 -2.98 11.90
CA VAL A 216 -3.60 -1.71 11.64
C VAL A 216 -2.12 -1.89 11.29
N PRO A 217 -1.29 -2.66 12.02
CA PRO A 217 0.12 -2.86 11.66
C PRO A 217 0.31 -3.66 10.39
N VAL A 218 -0.61 -4.58 10.07
CA VAL A 218 -0.61 -5.32 8.81
C VAL A 218 -0.76 -4.35 7.65
N ASN A 219 -1.74 -3.47 7.72
CA ASN A 219 -2.00 -2.44 6.73
C ASN A 219 -0.85 -1.42 6.64
N VAL A 220 -0.26 -1.02 7.77
CA VAL A 220 0.96 -0.17 7.78
C VAL A 220 2.14 -0.89 7.13
N GLY A 221 2.28 -2.19 7.36
CA GLY A 221 3.27 -3.05 6.70
C GLY A 221 3.09 -3.05 5.18
N GLN A 222 1.87 -3.18 4.69
CA GLN A 222 1.54 -3.11 3.25
C GLN A 222 1.94 -1.76 2.66
N VAL A 223 1.57 -0.63 3.31
CA VAL A 223 1.98 0.72 2.89
C VAL A 223 3.49 0.85 2.83
N THR A 224 4.19 0.33 3.83
CA THR A 224 5.65 0.41 3.93
C THR A 224 6.31 -0.36 2.79
N VAL A 225 5.92 -1.60 2.55
CA VAL A 225 6.44 -2.41 1.42
C VAL A 225 6.11 -1.74 0.09
N GLY A 226 4.88 -1.26 -0.07
CA GLY A 226 4.46 -0.52 -1.25
C GLY A 226 5.33 0.69 -1.53
N LEU A 227 5.60 1.52 -0.51
CA LEU A 227 6.46 2.69 -0.59
C LEU A 227 7.89 2.34 -0.99
N ILE A 228 8.50 1.38 -0.27
CA ILE A 228 9.90 0.98 -0.44
C ILE A 228 10.17 0.50 -1.88
N VAL A 229 9.22 -0.21 -2.47
CA VAL A 229 9.39 -0.81 -3.80
C VAL A 229 8.89 0.11 -4.91
N SER A 230 7.72 0.73 -4.76
CA SER A 230 7.12 1.52 -5.85
C SER A 230 7.90 2.79 -6.18
N VAL A 231 8.43 3.50 -5.18
CA VAL A 231 9.13 4.78 -5.43
C VAL A 231 10.41 4.58 -6.25
N PRO A 232 11.33 3.67 -5.91
CA PRO A 232 12.47 3.36 -6.75
C PRO A 232 12.10 2.79 -8.13
N LEU A 233 11.08 1.91 -8.17
CA LEU A 233 10.59 1.31 -9.41
C LEU A 233 10.12 2.40 -10.39
N VAL A 234 9.24 3.29 -9.93
CA VAL A 234 8.73 4.40 -10.75
C VAL A 234 9.86 5.29 -11.25
N ARG A 235 10.85 5.62 -10.40
CA ARG A 235 12.02 6.41 -10.81
C ARG A 235 12.82 5.73 -11.90
N THR A 236 13.02 4.43 -11.79
CA THR A 236 13.76 3.66 -12.81
C THR A 236 12.98 3.65 -14.12
N VAL A 237 11.68 3.40 -14.06
CA VAL A 237 10.81 3.41 -15.23
C VAL A 237 10.82 4.78 -15.93
N LEU A 238 10.68 5.88 -15.16
CA LEU A 238 10.69 7.24 -15.71
C LEU A 238 12.01 7.66 -16.33
N LYS A 239 13.15 7.02 -15.95
CA LYS A 239 14.44 7.24 -16.60
C LYS A 239 14.55 6.53 -17.94
N ILE A 240 13.84 5.40 -18.11
CA ILE A 240 13.92 4.55 -19.31
C ILE A 240 12.90 4.99 -20.36
N ILE A 241 11.73 5.42 -19.93
CA ILE A 241 10.65 5.82 -20.86
C ILE A 241 10.98 7.19 -21.48
N PRO A 242 10.95 7.29 -22.81
CA PRO A 242 11.13 8.56 -23.51
C PRO A 242 10.05 9.58 -23.09
N LYS A 243 10.47 10.83 -22.84
CA LYS A 243 9.56 11.90 -22.33
C LYS A 243 8.33 12.18 -23.20
N HIS A 244 8.38 11.84 -24.50
CA HIS A 244 7.23 12.03 -25.40
C HIS A 244 6.12 10.97 -25.26
N LEU A 245 6.36 9.91 -24.44
CA LEU A 245 5.37 8.85 -24.16
C LEU A 245 4.66 9.04 -22.83
N LEU A 246 5.14 9.96 -21.99
CA LEU A 246 4.56 10.35 -20.70
C LEU A 246 3.65 11.58 -20.87
#